data_2c9dc92636bfcfe728264743ca6e7e8a
#
_entry.id   2c9dc92636bfcfe728264743ca6e7e8a
#
_cell.length_a   1.000
_cell.length_b   1.000
_cell.length_c   1.000
_cell.angle_alpha   90.00
_cell.angle_beta   90.00
_cell.angle_gamma   90.00
#
_symmetry.space_group_name_H-M   'P 1'
#
loop_
_entity.id
_entity.type
_entity.pdbx_description
1 polymer ?
#
loop_
_entity_poly.entity_id
_entity_poly.type
_entity_poly.pdbx_seq_one_letter_code
_entity_poly.pdbx_strand_id
1 'polypeptide(L)'
;MIASCGLIGRSAELASAARIVIQVAASDINVLITGPSGAGKEMIARALHAKSGKSGSPFIAVNVAALAPGIVESELFGHERGAFTGASSRRIGVFEQASGGTIFLDEIGEIPLDIQVKLLRVLEHRIFARVGGNALIRADFRLVAATNKDLAVQVERGAFREDLFYRLRVVSIDLPALSARKADIAPLALHFLEQRAAELKTDKLHIESGALRLFHKYDWPGNVRELKNVIDSFAVTSQSGRIRAVDFEKYMIDNSSRASLLPVVTHRTPEAAEHQLIFQALMTLSNEMSSLRRLIEHEVELIRGGQPVQSGLAQQFGSVNLEEVERALVERALDEADGNRKKAARMLGIGERTLYRKLEKYGLK
;
A
#
# COMPACT_ATOMS: atom_id res chain seq x y z
N MET A 1 9.25 -18.02 20.41
CA MET A 1 10.16 -17.11 19.70
C MET A 1 9.41 -15.88 19.16
N ILE A 2 8.44 -16.01 18.25
CA ILE A 2 7.67 -14.86 17.74
C ILE A 2 7.01 -14.09 18.89
N ALA A 3 6.19 -14.77 19.71
CA ALA A 3 5.50 -14.15 20.84
C ALA A 3 6.46 -13.58 21.90
N SER A 4 7.63 -14.17 22.11
CA SER A 4 8.63 -13.62 23.03
C SER A 4 9.20 -12.28 22.56
N CYS A 5 9.11 -11.96 21.27
CA CYS A 5 9.47 -10.65 20.70
C CYS A 5 8.29 -9.66 20.69
N GLY A 6 7.12 -10.02 21.20
CA GLY A 6 5.90 -9.21 21.09
C GLY A 6 5.33 -9.14 19.67
N LEU A 7 5.73 -10.07 18.80
CA LEU A 7 5.26 -10.16 17.42
C LEU A 7 4.09 -11.14 17.32
N ILE A 8 3.16 -10.88 16.40
CA ILE A 8 1.96 -11.68 16.22
C ILE A 8 2.02 -12.34 14.85
N GLY A 9 1.92 -13.67 14.84
CA GLY A 9 1.94 -14.46 13.61
C GLY A 9 2.47 -15.87 13.86
N ARG A 10 2.46 -16.68 12.78
CA ARG A 10 2.88 -18.09 12.78
C ARG A 10 3.72 -18.47 11.57
N SER A 11 3.96 -17.53 10.66
CA SER A 11 4.69 -17.79 9.42
C SER A 11 6.17 -18.08 9.68
N ALA A 12 6.81 -18.82 8.77
CA ALA A 12 8.23 -19.12 8.80
C ALA A 12 9.08 -17.86 8.60
N GLU A 13 8.62 -16.95 7.78
CA GLU A 13 9.23 -15.66 7.46
C GLU A 13 9.32 -14.79 8.72
N LEU A 14 8.20 -14.64 9.43
CA LEU A 14 8.16 -13.88 10.69
C LEU A 14 9.01 -14.58 11.78
N ALA A 15 9.03 -15.92 11.83
CA ALA A 15 9.88 -16.67 12.74
C ALA A 15 11.37 -16.44 12.43
N SER A 16 11.75 -16.34 11.15
CA SER A 16 13.11 -16.01 10.74
C SER A 16 13.49 -14.59 11.17
N ALA A 17 12.63 -13.60 10.93
CA ALA A 17 12.82 -12.23 11.41
C ALA A 17 12.99 -12.18 12.94
N ALA A 18 12.12 -12.87 13.70
CA ALA A 18 12.19 -12.94 15.15
C ALA A 18 13.50 -13.60 15.64
N ARG A 19 14.03 -14.57 14.90
CA ARG A 19 15.33 -15.21 15.22
C ARG A 19 16.48 -14.20 15.09
N ILE A 20 16.51 -13.43 14.00
CA ILE A 20 17.52 -12.38 13.81
C ILE A 20 17.37 -11.32 14.91
N VAL A 21 16.15 -10.90 15.25
CA VAL A 21 15.90 -9.96 16.35
C VAL A 21 16.57 -10.44 17.64
N ILE A 22 16.36 -11.69 18.04
CA ILE A 22 16.95 -12.25 19.27
C ILE A 22 18.47 -12.28 19.18
N GLN A 23 19.04 -12.66 18.04
CA GLN A 23 20.50 -12.78 17.86
C GLN A 23 21.21 -11.43 17.96
N VAL A 24 20.60 -10.36 17.43
CA VAL A 24 21.26 -9.05 17.33
C VAL A 24 20.80 -8.04 18.37
N ALA A 25 19.77 -8.36 19.16
CA ALA A 25 19.19 -7.43 20.12
C ALA A 25 20.21 -6.93 21.16
N ALA A 26 21.08 -7.80 21.64
CA ALA A 26 22.09 -7.48 22.66
C ALA A 26 23.25 -6.60 22.15
N SER A 27 23.38 -6.43 20.84
CA SER A 27 24.45 -5.62 20.21
C SER A 27 23.93 -4.24 19.79
N ASP A 28 24.82 -3.25 19.74
CA ASP A 28 24.49 -1.90 19.26
C ASP A 28 24.72 -1.72 17.74
N ILE A 29 24.76 -2.83 16.99
CA ILE A 29 24.92 -2.79 15.53
C ILE A 29 23.69 -2.18 14.86
N ASN A 30 23.94 -1.52 13.72
CA ASN A 30 22.86 -0.99 12.89
C ASN A 30 22.07 -2.13 12.25
N VAL A 31 20.75 -1.99 12.20
CA VAL A 31 19.86 -2.95 11.56
C VAL A 31 19.04 -2.22 10.49
N LEU A 32 19.05 -2.77 9.28
CA LEU A 32 18.19 -2.32 8.19
C LEU A 32 17.02 -3.27 8.03
N ILE A 33 15.79 -2.74 8.11
CA ILE A 33 14.56 -3.50 7.94
C ILE A 33 13.97 -3.14 6.57
N THR A 34 13.88 -4.12 5.68
CA THR A 34 13.29 -3.94 4.34
C THR A 34 11.91 -4.59 4.27
N GLY A 35 11.05 -4.07 3.41
CA GLY A 35 9.73 -4.64 3.17
C GLY A 35 8.67 -3.60 2.81
N PRO A 36 7.53 -4.02 2.25
CA PRO A 36 6.50 -3.13 1.75
C PRO A 36 5.89 -2.25 2.86
N SER A 37 5.25 -1.15 2.43
CA SER A 37 4.54 -0.27 3.36
C SER A 37 3.45 -1.06 4.11
N GLY A 38 3.28 -0.77 5.40
CA GLY A 38 2.29 -1.44 6.24
C GLY A 38 2.62 -2.88 6.63
N ALA A 39 3.80 -3.43 6.29
CA ALA A 39 4.19 -4.81 6.62
C ALA A 39 4.47 -5.03 8.12
N GLY A 40 4.68 -3.98 8.90
CA GLY A 40 4.97 -4.07 10.34
C GLY A 40 6.44 -3.86 10.70
N LYS A 41 7.21 -3.14 9.87
CA LYS A 41 8.63 -2.83 10.09
C LYS A 41 8.89 -2.19 11.47
N GLU A 42 8.04 -1.27 11.91
CA GLU A 42 8.14 -0.65 13.23
C GLU A 42 8.02 -1.66 14.37
N MET A 43 7.19 -2.70 14.24
CA MET A 43 7.06 -3.73 15.27
C MET A 43 8.34 -4.55 15.45
N ILE A 44 9.08 -4.78 14.35
CA ILE A 44 10.41 -5.40 14.40
C ILE A 44 11.41 -4.48 15.12
N ALA A 45 11.39 -3.17 14.84
CA ALA A 45 12.25 -2.20 15.50
C ALA A 45 11.96 -2.11 17.01
N ARG A 46 10.68 -2.10 17.39
CA ARG A 46 10.27 -2.14 18.80
C ARG A 46 10.69 -3.44 19.50
N ALA A 47 10.60 -4.58 18.80
CA ALA A 47 11.08 -5.86 19.30
C ALA A 47 12.60 -5.88 19.54
N LEU A 48 13.38 -5.31 18.60
CA LEU A 48 14.83 -5.11 18.75
C LEU A 48 15.17 -4.29 19.99
N HIS A 49 14.48 -3.18 20.20
CA HIS A 49 14.67 -2.33 21.37
C HIS A 49 14.27 -3.05 22.67
N ALA A 50 13.09 -3.65 22.72
CA ALA A 50 12.58 -4.36 23.91
C ALA A 50 13.46 -5.55 24.34
N LYS A 51 14.19 -6.15 23.41
CA LYS A 51 15.13 -7.26 23.69
C LYS A 51 16.58 -6.81 23.87
N SER A 52 16.88 -5.52 23.73
CA SER A 52 18.22 -4.95 23.91
C SER A 52 18.50 -4.63 25.37
N GLY A 53 19.79 -4.40 25.67
CA GLY A 53 20.21 -3.85 26.97
C GLY A 53 19.73 -2.42 27.22
N LYS A 54 19.12 -1.78 26.21
CA LYS A 54 18.58 -0.41 26.25
C LYS A 54 17.06 -0.37 26.37
N SER A 55 16.40 -1.48 26.71
CA SER A 55 14.93 -1.58 26.77
C SER A 55 14.25 -0.61 27.73
N GLY A 56 14.97 -0.12 28.76
CA GLY A 56 14.51 0.92 29.67
C GLY A 56 14.86 2.35 29.24
N SER A 57 15.55 2.54 28.12
CA SER A 57 15.99 3.82 27.58
C SER A 57 14.99 4.32 26.51
N PRO A 58 15.12 5.57 26.01
CA PRO A 58 14.21 6.10 25.01
C PRO A 58 14.21 5.27 23.70
N PHE A 59 13.01 5.04 23.17
CA PHE A 59 12.79 4.57 21.78
C PHE A 59 12.12 5.70 21.01
N ILE A 60 12.85 6.28 20.07
CA ILE A 60 12.34 7.40 19.27
C ILE A 60 12.16 6.95 17.82
N ALA A 61 10.92 6.98 17.36
CA ALA A 61 10.56 6.64 15.99
C ALA A 61 10.33 7.93 15.19
N VAL A 62 10.95 8.02 14.03
CA VAL A 62 10.79 9.14 13.10
C VAL A 62 10.50 8.57 11.70
N ASN A 63 9.39 8.99 11.12
CA ASN A 63 9.11 8.73 9.71
C ASN A 63 9.62 9.92 8.89
N VAL A 64 10.69 9.69 8.14
CA VAL A 64 11.36 10.73 7.35
C VAL A 64 10.46 11.25 6.23
N ALA A 65 9.69 10.38 5.60
CA ALA A 65 8.77 10.76 4.52
C ALA A 65 7.63 11.69 4.99
N ALA A 66 7.32 11.71 6.28
CA ALA A 66 6.31 12.60 6.85
C ALA A 66 6.83 14.02 7.13
N LEU A 67 8.15 14.25 7.02
CA LEU A 67 8.77 15.53 7.27
C LEU A 67 8.94 16.32 5.96
N ALA A 68 8.70 17.63 6.01
CA ALA A 68 9.04 18.46 4.85
C ALA A 68 10.57 18.48 4.62
N PRO A 69 11.06 18.46 3.37
CA PRO A 69 12.49 18.36 3.05
C PRO A 69 13.37 19.37 3.79
N GLY A 70 12.93 20.62 3.94
CA GLY A 70 13.69 21.66 4.67
C GLY A 70 13.68 21.51 6.18
N ILE A 71 12.89 20.59 6.75
CA ILE A 71 12.75 20.40 8.21
C ILE A 71 13.51 19.14 8.68
N VAL A 72 13.78 18.18 7.80
CA VAL A 72 14.41 16.90 8.15
C VAL A 72 15.70 17.11 8.95
N GLU A 73 16.57 18.02 8.51
CA GLU A 73 17.83 18.31 9.19
C GLU A 73 17.59 18.83 10.62
N SER A 74 16.73 19.81 10.75
CA SER A 74 16.41 20.43 12.04
C SER A 74 15.75 19.45 13.02
N GLU A 75 14.91 18.53 12.55
CA GLU A 75 14.30 17.50 13.39
C GLU A 75 15.33 16.46 13.85
N LEU A 76 16.22 16.02 12.98
CA LEU A 76 17.21 14.99 13.31
C LEU A 76 18.32 15.54 14.21
N PHE A 77 18.93 16.68 13.83
CA PHE A 77 20.12 17.23 14.48
C PHE A 77 19.79 18.30 15.52
N GLY A 78 18.58 18.89 15.50
CA GLY A 78 18.24 20.08 16.27
C GLY A 78 18.81 21.35 15.66
N HIS A 79 18.47 22.49 16.22
CA HIS A 79 18.99 23.79 15.75
C HIS A 79 19.26 24.77 16.90
N GLU A 80 20.19 25.66 16.66
CA GLU A 80 20.42 26.82 17.53
C GLU A 80 19.50 27.97 17.12
N ARG A 81 19.29 28.92 18.03
CA ARG A 81 18.52 30.13 17.75
C ARG A 81 19.14 30.91 16.59
N GLY A 82 18.34 31.28 15.61
CA GLY A 82 18.80 32.04 14.42
C GLY A 82 19.42 31.19 13.33
N ALA A 83 19.38 29.86 13.41
CA ALA A 83 19.96 28.95 12.41
C ALA A 83 19.33 29.10 11.02
N PHE A 84 18.07 29.48 10.94
CA PHE A 84 17.32 29.75 9.68
C PHE A 84 16.17 30.72 9.97
N THR A 85 15.54 31.23 8.92
CA THR A 85 14.35 32.09 9.03
C THR A 85 13.20 31.35 9.74
N GLY A 86 12.84 31.78 10.96
CA GLY A 86 11.86 31.12 11.81
C GLY A 86 12.42 30.36 13.02
N ALA A 87 13.75 30.20 13.14
CA ALA A 87 14.40 29.61 14.31
C ALA A 87 14.44 30.58 15.49
N SER A 88 13.29 30.86 16.11
CA SER A 88 13.15 31.83 17.23
C SER A 88 13.76 31.34 18.54
N SER A 89 13.88 30.02 18.72
CA SER A 89 14.44 29.39 19.94
C SER A 89 15.32 28.19 19.53
N ARG A 90 16.20 27.77 20.45
CA ARG A 90 16.94 26.52 20.33
C ARG A 90 16.00 25.33 20.44
N ARG A 91 16.20 24.29 19.61
CA ARG A 91 15.48 23.01 19.66
C ARG A 91 16.42 21.82 19.68
N ILE A 92 16.15 20.88 20.57
CA ILE A 92 16.87 19.60 20.68
C ILE A 92 16.39 18.66 19.59
N GLY A 93 17.33 18.06 18.83
CA GLY A 93 17.04 17.10 17.77
C GLY A 93 16.83 15.67 18.28
N VAL A 94 16.34 14.80 17.40
CA VAL A 94 16.06 13.38 17.68
C VAL A 94 17.31 12.65 18.15
N PHE A 95 18.48 12.92 17.57
CA PHE A 95 19.74 12.25 17.94
C PHE A 95 20.15 12.56 19.37
N GLU A 96 19.89 13.76 19.87
CA GLU A 96 20.14 14.14 21.25
C GLU A 96 19.09 13.56 22.21
N GLN A 97 17.81 13.57 21.81
CA GLN A 97 16.71 13.01 22.60
C GLN A 97 16.83 11.50 22.83
N ALA A 98 17.41 10.77 21.85
CA ALA A 98 17.55 9.34 21.90
C ALA A 98 18.84 8.87 22.61
N SER A 99 19.55 9.79 23.31
CA SER A 99 20.78 9.47 24.00
C SER A 99 20.62 8.27 24.94
N GLY A 100 21.53 7.30 24.86
CA GLY A 100 21.48 6.03 25.59
C GLY A 100 20.44 5.03 25.09
N GLY A 101 19.59 5.40 24.13
CA GLY A 101 18.45 4.62 23.63
C GLY A 101 18.57 4.10 22.22
N THR A 102 17.45 4.03 21.55
CA THR A 102 17.32 3.53 20.15
C THR A 102 16.56 4.54 19.30
N ILE A 103 17.08 4.83 18.11
CA ILE A 103 16.39 5.60 17.07
C ILE A 103 15.88 4.62 16.02
N PHE A 104 14.63 4.74 15.66
CA PHE A 104 14.04 4.10 14.50
C PHE A 104 13.76 5.14 13.42
N LEU A 105 14.50 5.06 12.29
CA LEU A 105 14.26 5.90 11.11
C LEU A 105 13.47 5.10 10.10
N ASP A 106 12.18 5.41 9.98
CA ASP A 106 11.31 4.83 8.96
C ASP A 106 11.42 5.62 7.65
N GLU A 107 11.34 4.90 6.54
CA GLU A 107 11.50 5.39 5.16
C GLU A 107 12.85 6.12 4.96
N ILE A 108 13.96 5.47 5.39
CA ILE A 108 15.33 6.01 5.27
C ILE A 108 15.71 6.34 3.82
N GLY A 109 15.11 5.68 2.82
CA GLY A 109 15.30 5.96 1.41
C GLY A 109 14.74 7.30 0.93
N GLU A 110 14.05 8.05 1.79
CA GLU A 110 13.54 9.40 1.49
C GLU A 110 14.45 10.53 2.01
N ILE A 111 15.54 10.20 2.71
CA ILE A 111 16.48 11.20 3.23
C ILE A 111 17.18 11.92 2.07
N PRO A 112 17.21 13.26 2.03
CA PRO A 112 17.96 14.04 1.05
C PRO A 112 19.48 13.75 1.09
N LEU A 113 20.17 13.86 -0.04
CA LEU A 113 21.60 13.51 -0.18
C LEU A 113 22.53 14.29 0.77
N ASP A 114 22.26 15.55 1.01
CA ASP A 114 23.00 16.40 1.95
C ASP A 114 22.88 15.90 3.40
N ILE A 115 21.70 15.42 3.77
CA ILE A 115 21.43 14.84 5.08
C ILE A 115 22.06 13.45 5.21
N GLN A 116 22.12 12.67 4.11
CA GLN A 116 22.82 11.38 4.09
C GLN A 116 24.31 11.54 4.45
N VAL A 117 24.97 12.59 3.95
CA VAL A 117 26.37 12.90 4.30
C VAL A 117 26.53 13.15 5.79
N LYS A 118 25.62 13.92 6.39
CA LYS A 118 25.66 14.23 7.82
C LYS A 118 25.37 12.99 8.67
N LEU A 119 24.38 12.19 8.28
CA LEU A 119 24.04 10.94 8.95
C LEU A 119 25.23 9.96 8.93
N LEU A 120 25.91 9.81 7.79
CA LEU A 120 27.10 8.97 7.69
C LEU A 120 28.16 9.39 8.72
N ARG A 121 28.47 10.69 8.81
CA ARG A 121 29.44 11.22 9.79
C ARG A 121 29.05 10.90 11.23
N VAL A 122 27.75 10.99 11.56
CA VAL A 122 27.25 10.62 12.90
C VAL A 122 27.46 9.12 13.17
N LEU A 123 27.20 8.27 12.18
CA LEU A 123 27.36 6.81 12.33
C LEU A 123 28.84 6.38 12.43
N GLU A 124 29.76 7.12 11.82
CA GLU A 124 31.19 6.84 11.84
C GLU A 124 31.89 7.40 13.07
N HIS A 125 31.67 8.68 13.33
CA HIS A 125 32.43 9.41 14.34
C HIS A 125 31.70 9.52 15.68
N ARG A 126 30.41 9.16 15.73
CA ARG A 126 29.59 9.25 16.93
C ARG A 126 29.48 10.65 17.53
N ILE A 127 29.59 11.68 16.68
CA ILE A 127 29.45 13.09 17.03
C ILE A 127 28.67 13.84 15.95
N PHE A 128 27.97 14.89 16.35
CA PHE A 128 27.28 15.82 15.45
C PHE A 128 27.21 17.21 16.07
N ALA A 129 26.79 18.21 15.27
CA ALA A 129 26.45 19.55 15.76
C ALA A 129 25.02 19.90 15.36
N ARG A 130 24.38 20.79 16.10
CA ARG A 130 23.07 21.35 15.72
C ARG A 130 23.23 22.26 14.51
N VAL A 131 22.15 22.42 13.77
CA VAL A 131 22.08 23.36 12.65
C VAL A 131 22.35 24.78 13.16
N GLY A 132 23.30 25.50 12.53
CA GLY A 132 23.74 26.81 12.94
C GLY A 132 24.62 26.84 14.19
N GLY A 133 25.00 25.68 14.74
CA GLY A 133 25.88 25.56 15.90
C GLY A 133 27.21 24.88 15.56
N ASN A 134 28.25 25.15 16.40
CA ASN A 134 29.58 24.53 16.28
C ASN A 134 29.89 23.57 17.45
N ALA A 135 29.02 23.48 18.47
CA ALA A 135 29.22 22.61 19.61
C ALA A 135 29.05 21.14 19.20
N LEU A 136 30.10 20.33 19.43
CA LEU A 136 30.05 18.90 19.15
C LEU A 136 29.27 18.17 20.25
N ILE A 137 28.29 17.37 19.86
CA ILE A 137 27.42 16.57 20.71
C ILE A 137 27.71 15.10 20.44
N ARG A 138 27.86 14.29 21.49
CA ARG A 138 28.07 12.84 21.36
C ARG A 138 26.78 12.15 20.96
N ALA A 139 26.86 11.29 19.95
CA ALA A 139 25.76 10.45 19.45
C ALA A 139 25.82 9.07 20.12
N ASP A 140 25.20 8.93 21.28
CA ASP A 140 25.11 7.65 22.00
C ASP A 140 23.72 7.03 21.80
N PHE A 141 23.49 6.43 20.66
CA PHE A 141 22.26 5.72 20.36
C PHE A 141 22.51 4.51 19.44
N ARG A 142 21.61 3.55 19.49
CA ARG A 142 21.49 2.48 18.50
C ARG A 142 20.61 2.95 17.35
N LEU A 143 21.01 2.72 16.10
CA LEU A 143 20.19 3.01 14.92
C LEU A 143 19.53 1.76 14.37
N VAL A 144 18.21 1.82 14.16
CA VAL A 144 17.42 0.89 13.36
C VAL A 144 16.79 1.68 12.22
N ALA A 145 17.09 1.33 10.98
CA ALA A 145 16.55 1.98 9.79
C ALA A 145 15.55 1.07 9.09
N ALA A 146 14.51 1.65 8.49
CA ALA A 146 13.54 0.90 7.69
C ALA A 146 13.25 1.59 6.36
N THR A 147 12.90 0.82 5.35
CA THR A 147 12.51 1.34 4.03
C THR A 147 11.65 0.34 3.27
N ASN A 148 10.80 0.86 2.39
CA ASN A 148 10.07 0.09 1.38
C ASN A 148 10.77 0.13 0.00
N LYS A 149 11.80 0.97 -0.17
CA LYS A 149 12.57 1.10 -1.41
C LYS A 149 13.72 0.10 -1.45
N ASP A 150 14.07 -0.35 -2.65
CA ASP A 150 15.34 -1.02 -2.89
C ASP A 150 16.47 0.00 -2.90
N LEU A 151 17.24 0.04 -1.80
CA LEU A 151 18.36 0.99 -1.66
C LEU A 151 19.49 0.71 -2.64
N ALA A 152 19.68 -0.54 -3.10
CA ALA A 152 20.71 -0.83 -4.10
C ALA A 152 20.38 -0.15 -5.42
N VAL A 153 19.12 -0.22 -5.86
CA VAL A 153 18.64 0.52 -7.03
C VAL A 153 18.73 2.03 -6.83
N GLN A 154 18.50 2.53 -5.60
CA GLN A 154 18.65 3.97 -5.32
C GLN A 154 20.12 4.41 -5.39
N VAL A 155 21.05 3.57 -4.98
CA VAL A 155 22.51 3.81 -5.13
C VAL A 155 22.89 3.90 -6.61
N GLU A 156 22.46 2.95 -7.43
CA GLU A 156 22.71 2.96 -8.89
C GLU A 156 22.18 4.24 -9.57
N ARG A 157 21.06 4.76 -9.09
CA ARG A 157 20.46 6.01 -9.59
C ARG A 157 21.08 7.28 -9.00
N GLY A 158 22.05 7.17 -8.10
CA GLY A 158 22.65 8.31 -7.41
C GLY A 158 21.72 9.02 -6.42
N ALA A 159 20.57 8.42 -6.07
CA ALA A 159 19.61 8.97 -5.10
C ALA A 159 19.93 8.57 -3.65
N PHE A 160 20.79 7.56 -3.47
CA PHE A 160 21.28 7.14 -2.16
C PHE A 160 22.80 6.92 -2.24
N ARG A 161 23.53 7.29 -1.19
CA ARG A 161 25.00 7.13 -1.14
C ARG A 161 25.37 5.69 -0.83
N GLU A 162 26.33 5.17 -1.56
CA GLU A 162 26.84 3.81 -1.39
C GLU A 162 27.50 3.58 -0.02
N ASP A 163 28.28 4.55 0.46
CA ASP A 163 28.95 4.49 1.76
C ASP A 163 27.95 4.40 2.93
N LEU A 164 26.87 5.20 2.88
CA LEU A 164 25.81 5.13 3.86
C LEU A 164 25.02 3.80 3.79
N PHE A 165 24.78 3.31 2.57
CA PHE A 165 24.10 2.03 2.38
C PHE A 165 24.83 0.88 3.10
N TYR A 166 26.14 0.74 2.90
CA TYR A 166 26.92 -0.28 3.58
C TYR A 166 26.99 -0.07 5.10
N ARG A 167 27.02 1.17 5.55
CA ARG A 167 27.03 1.50 6.98
C ARG A 167 25.72 1.17 7.69
N LEU A 168 24.59 1.24 6.98
CA LEU A 168 23.25 0.85 7.48
C LEU A 168 23.02 -0.66 7.41
N ARG A 169 23.48 -1.31 6.35
CA ARG A 169 23.24 -2.73 6.04
C ARG A 169 24.24 -3.67 6.75
N VAL A 170 24.50 -3.46 8.04
CA VAL A 170 25.33 -4.41 8.83
C VAL A 170 24.55 -5.71 9.07
N VAL A 171 23.29 -5.61 9.46
CA VAL A 171 22.33 -6.71 9.52
C VAL A 171 21.06 -6.29 8.79
N SER A 172 20.53 -7.16 7.95
CA SER A 172 19.27 -6.93 7.24
C SER A 172 18.19 -7.88 7.74
N ILE A 173 16.98 -7.34 7.95
CA ILE A 173 15.77 -8.10 8.22
C ILE A 173 14.77 -7.79 7.10
N ASP A 174 14.49 -8.78 6.27
CA ASP A 174 13.49 -8.64 5.22
C ASP A 174 12.12 -9.12 5.72
N LEU A 175 11.11 -8.25 5.63
CA LEU A 175 9.75 -8.51 6.06
C LEU A 175 8.83 -8.54 4.82
N PRO A 176 8.44 -9.73 4.35
CA PRO A 176 7.66 -9.85 3.13
C PRO A 176 6.24 -9.29 3.28
N ALA A 177 5.57 -9.08 2.15
CA ALA A 177 4.16 -8.70 2.10
C ALA A 177 3.27 -9.71 2.85
N LEU A 178 2.12 -9.26 3.34
CA LEU A 178 1.18 -10.11 4.07
C LEU A 178 0.65 -11.26 3.19
N SER A 179 0.51 -11.03 1.89
CA SER A 179 0.15 -12.05 0.89
C SER A 179 1.13 -13.23 0.82
N ALA A 180 2.43 -12.99 1.09
CA ALA A 180 3.45 -14.04 1.14
C ALA A 180 3.50 -14.79 2.47
N ARG A 181 2.88 -14.26 3.53
CA ARG A 181 2.82 -14.85 4.88
C ARG A 181 1.37 -15.01 5.37
N LYS A 182 0.55 -15.64 4.56
CA LYS A 182 -0.90 -15.81 4.80
C LYS A 182 -1.23 -16.47 6.16
N ALA A 183 -0.32 -17.28 6.70
CA ALA A 183 -0.46 -17.89 8.03
C ALA A 183 -0.57 -16.85 9.17
N ASP A 184 -0.14 -15.62 8.95
CA ASP A 184 -0.20 -14.54 9.93
C ASP A 184 -1.54 -13.79 9.92
N ILE A 185 -2.34 -13.91 8.84
CA ILE A 185 -3.57 -13.14 8.65
C ILE A 185 -4.58 -13.40 9.77
N ALA A 186 -4.90 -14.65 10.05
CA ALA A 186 -5.89 -15.00 11.07
C ALA A 186 -5.43 -14.60 12.50
N PRO A 187 -4.19 -14.90 12.94
CA PRO A 187 -3.69 -14.40 14.22
C PRO A 187 -3.72 -12.88 14.36
N LEU A 188 -3.34 -12.14 13.30
CA LEU A 188 -3.38 -10.68 13.31
C LEU A 188 -4.81 -10.14 13.37
N ALA A 189 -5.72 -10.70 12.57
CA ALA A 189 -7.13 -10.30 12.55
C ALA A 189 -7.78 -10.49 13.92
N LEU A 190 -7.57 -11.64 14.56
CA LEU A 190 -8.10 -11.93 15.89
C LEU A 190 -7.50 -10.99 16.94
N HIS A 191 -6.22 -10.74 16.90
CA HIS A 191 -5.56 -9.82 17.83
C HIS A 191 -6.12 -8.38 17.71
N PHE A 192 -6.28 -7.85 16.50
CA PHE A 192 -6.85 -6.51 16.30
C PHE A 192 -8.30 -6.45 16.76
N LEU A 193 -9.06 -7.52 16.53
CA LEU A 193 -10.43 -7.62 17.02
C LEU A 193 -10.50 -7.60 18.54
N GLU A 194 -9.63 -8.36 19.22
CA GLU A 194 -9.53 -8.39 20.69
C GLU A 194 -9.14 -7.01 21.24
N GLN A 195 -8.16 -6.35 20.66
CA GLN A 195 -7.79 -4.98 21.03
C GLN A 195 -8.99 -4.03 20.90
N ARG A 196 -9.70 -4.11 19.78
CA ARG A 196 -10.84 -3.24 19.52
C ARG A 196 -12.02 -3.56 20.43
N ALA A 197 -12.27 -4.83 20.74
CA ALA A 197 -13.30 -5.25 21.69
C ALA A 197 -13.02 -4.69 23.10
N ALA A 198 -11.76 -4.73 23.54
CA ALA A 198 -11.35 -4.14 24.82
C ALA A 198 -11.55 -2.62 24.87
N GLU A 199 -11.20 -1.90 23.79
CA GLU A 199 -11.43 -0.44 23.69
C GLU A 199 -12.92 -0.07 23.73
N LEU A 200 -13.76 -0.84 23.00
CA LEU A 200 -15.21 -0.65 22.95
C LEU A 200 -15.94 -1.22 24.17
N LYS A 201 -15.22 -1.89 25.09
CA LYS A 201 -15.77 -2.58 26.28
C LYS A 201 -16.92 -3.53 25.92
N THR A 202 -16.73 -4.35 24.90
CA THR A 202 -17.72 -5.30 24.39
C THR A 202 -17.12 -6.68 24.14
N ASP A 203 -17.82 -7.74 24.53
CA ASP A 203 -17.42 -9.12 24.23
C ASP A 203 -18.12 -9.68 22.99
N LYS A 204 -18.88 -8.84 22.27
CA LYS A 204 -19.72 -9.27 21.15
C LYS A 204 -18.99 -9.35 19.80
N LEU A 205 -17.76 -8.81 19.70
CA LEU A 205 -17.04 -8.78 18.44
C LEU A 205 -16.54 -10.18 18.07
N HIS A 206 -16.90 -10.64 16.88
CA HIS A 206 -16.54 -11.96 16.38
C HIS A 206 -16.36 -11.95 14.85
N ILE A 207 -15.36 -12.69 14.36
CA ILE A 207 -15.14 -12.90 12.92
C ILE A 207 -15.66 -14.29 12.54
N GLU A 208 -16.60 -14.35 11.61
CA GLU A 208 -17.12 -15.63 11.13
C GLU A 208 -16.06 -16.39 10.30
N SER A 209 -16.11 -17.72 10.33
CA SER A 209 -15.18 -18.57 9.57
C SER A 209 -15.22 -18.30 8.05
N GLY A 210 -16.37 -17.88 7.54
CA GLY A 210 -16.56 -17.43 6.15
C GLY A 210 -15.71 -16.21 5.82
N ALA A 211 -15.74 -15.19 6.67
CA ALA A 211 -14.92 -13.99 6.51
C ALA A 211 -13.43 -14.28 6.61
N LEU A 212 -12.99 -15.14 7.55
CA LEU A 212 -11.59 -15.56 7.65
C LEU A 212 -11.09 -16.25 6.39
N ARG A 213 -11.91 -17.09 5.74
CA ARG A 213 -11.53 -17.71 4.46
C ARG A 213 -11.32 -16.68 3.34
N LEU A 214 -12.15 -15.64 3.30
CA LEU A 214 -11.97 -14.54 2.35
C LEU A 214 -10.74 -13.70 2.67
N PHE A 215 -10.44 -13.45 3.95
CA PHE A 215 -9.21 -12.76 4.36
C PHE A 215 -7.97 -13.50 3.86
N HIS A 216 -7.94 -14.82 3.87
CA HIS A 216 -6.83 -15.62 3.33
C HIS A 216 -6.70 -15.56 1.80
N LYS A 217 -7.79 -15.28 1.07
CA LYS A 217 -7.80 -15.17 -0.39
C LYS A 217 -7.38 -13.80 -0.88
N TYR A 218 -7.62 -12.77 -0.08
CA TYR A 218 -7.31 -11.38 -0.44
C TYR A 218 -5.82 -11.10 -0.33
N ASP A 219 -5.28 -10.26 -1.21
CA ASP A 219 -3.82 -10.01 -1.31
C ASP A 219 -3.30 -8.92 -0.37
N TRP A 220 -4.18 -8.18 0.28
CA TRP A 220 -3.83 -7.14 1.26
C TRP A 220 -2.78 -6.15 0.74
N PRO A 221 -3.06 -5.35 -0.30
CA PRO A 221 -2.10 -4.40 -0.87
C PRO A 221 -1.54 -3.41 0.16
N GLY A 222 -2.32 -3.01 1.16
CA GLY A 222 -1.88 -2.20 2.30
C GLY A 222 -1.34 -3.02 3.48
N ASN A 223 -1.15 -4.34 3.32
CA ASN A 223 -0.57 -5.26 4.28
C ASN A 223 -1.29 -5.25 5.65
N VAL A 224 -0.54 -5.29 6.75
CA VAL A 224 -1.08 -5.32 8.12
C VAL A 224 -1.82 -4.04 8.46
N ARG A 225 -1.40 -2.89 7.89
CA ARG A 225 -2.09 -1.61 8.10
C ARG A 225 -3.50 -1.65 7.53
N GLU A 226 -3.68 -2.20 6.34
CA GLU A 226 -5.00 -2.38 5.73
C GLU A 226 -5.86 -3.37 6.52
N LEU A 227 -5.30 -4.52 6.88
CA LEU A 227 -6.01 -5.52 7.68
C LEU A 227 -6.53 -4.91 8.99
N LYS A 228 -5.70 -4.15 9.71
CA LYS A 228 -6.10 -3.45 10.93
C LYS A 228 -7.24 -2.48 10.67
N ASN A 229 -7.12 -1.62 9.65
CA ASN A 229 -8.15 -0.63 9.31
C ASN A 229 -9.49 -1.29 8.97
N VAL A 230 -9.47 -2.43 8.27
CA VAL A 230 -10.67 -3.20 7.92
C VAL A 230 -11.33 -3.75 9.18
N ILE A 231 -10.55 -4.36 10.08
CA ILE A 231 -11.08 -4.87 11.35
C ILE A 231 -11.65 -3.74 12.20
N ASP A 232 -10.94 -2.62 12.32
CA ASP A 232 -11.40 -1.44 13.07
C ASP A 232 -12.71 -0.87 12.50
N SER A 233 -12.82 -0.79 11.17
CA SER A 233 -14.03 -0.33 10.49
C SER A 233 -15.20 -1.26 10.76
N PHE A 234 -15.04 -2.57 10.57
CA PHE A 234 -16.12 -3.54 10.79
C PHE A 234 -16.53 -3.65 12.26
N ALA A 235 -15.60 -3.51 13.19
CA ALA A 235 -15.91 -3.52 14.61
C ALA A 235 -16.84 -2.37 15.01
N VAL A 236 -16.74 -1.22 14.33
CA VAL A 236 -17.60 -0.05 14.59
C VAL A 236 -18.91 -0.11 13.80
N THR A 237 -18.88 -0.58 12.54
CA THR A 237 -20.06 -0.53 11.66
C THR A 237 -20.96 -1.75 11.79
N SER A 238 -20.49 -2.86 12.34
CA SER A 238 -21.29 -4.08 12.52
C SER A 238 -22.31 -3.93 13.66
N GLN A 239 -23.58 -3.81 13.33
CA GLN A 239 -24.68 -3.72 14.31
C GLN A 239 -24.81 -4.98 15.19
N SER A 240 -24.41 -6.15 14.68
CA SER A 240 -24.48 -7.43 15.39
C SER A 240 -23.21 -7.79 16.14
N GLY A 241 -22.14 -6.99 16.03
CA GLY A 241 -20.81 -7.35 16.52
C GLY A 241 -20.12 -8.49 15.74
N ARG A 242 -20.69 -8.94 14.62
CA ARG A 242 -20.18 -10.05 13.82
C ARG A 242 -19.67 -9.56 12.47
N ILE A 243 -18.44 -9.88 12.14
CA ILE A 243 -17.85 -9.64 10.81
C ILE A 243 -18.16 -10.86 9.94
N ARG A 244 -19.08 -10.68 8.98
CA ARG A 244 -19.56 -11.75 8.09
C ARG A 244 -18.82 -11.74 6.76
N ALA A 245 -18.89 -12.85 6.03
CA ALA A 245 -18.35 -12.96 4.68
C ALA A 245 -18.88 -11.87 3.74
N VAL A 246 -20.21 -11.62 3.79
CA VAL A 246 -20.87 -10.62 2.93
C VAL A 246 -20.34 -9.18 3.19
N ASP A 247 -19.99 -8.85 4.42
CA ASP A 247 -19.47 -7.54 4.78
C ASP A 247 -18.09 -7.34 4.13
N PHE A 248 -17.25 -8.37 4.11
CA PHE A 248 -15.96 -8.31 3.46
C PHE A 248 -16.04 -8.40 1.93
N GLU A 249 -16.98 -9.14 1.36
CA GLU A 249 -17.22 -9.15 -0.09
C GLU A 249 -17.54 -7.75 -0.62
N LYS A 250 -18.38 -6.99 0.07
CA LYS A 250 -18.65 -5.59 -0.25
C LYS A 250 -17.38 -4.75 -0.23
N TYR A 251 -16.56 -4.89 0.81
CA TYR A 251 -15.30 -4.20 0.91
C TYR A 251 -14.38 -4.52 -0.28
N MET A 252 -14.29 -5.79 -0.69
CA MET A 252 -13.47 -6.19 -1.85
C MET A 252 -13.96 -5.56 -3.16
N ILE A 253 -15.28 -5.51 -3.38
CA ILE A 253 -15.88 -4.89 -4.56
C ILE A 253 -15.58 -3.38 -4.59
N ASP A 254 -15.80 -2.69 -3.47
CA ASP A 254 -15.55 -1.25 -3.35
C ASP A 254 -14.08 -0.91 -3.59
N ASN A 255 -13.16 -1.72 -3.07
CA ASN A 255 -11.72 -1.51 -3.26
C ASN A 255 -11.24 -1.87 -4.67
N SER A 256 -11.79 -2.91 -5.30
CA SER A 256 -11.45 -3.24 -6.69
C SER A 256 -11.86 -2.12 -7.64
N SER A 257 -13.01 -1.49 -7.40
CA SER A 257 -13.48 -0.32 -8.16
C SER A 257 -12.58 0.90 -7.95
N ARG A 258 -12.07 1.13 -6.73
CA ARG A 258 -11.13 2.23 -6.43
C ARG A 258 -9.75 2.01 -7.03
N ALA A 259 -9.24 0.77 -7.03
CA ALA A 259 -7.95 0.45 -7.63
C ALA A 259 -7.93 0.69 -9.14
N SER A 260 -9.08 0.54 -9.82
CA SER A 260 -9.22 0.82 -11.25
C SER A 260 -9.28 2.33 -11.60
N LEU A 261 -9.52 3.19 -10.61
CA LEU A 261 -9.59 4.65 -10.76
C LEU A 261 -8.26 5.38 -10.52
N LEU A 262 -7.21 4.68 -10.03
CA LEU A 262 -5.90 5.29 -9.86
C LEU A 262 -5.19 5.37 -11.23
N PRO A 263 -4.66 6.55 -11.63
CA PRO A 263 -3.89 6.66 -12.85
C PRO A 263 -2.63 5.79 -12.74
N VAL A 264 -2.59 4.72 -13.52
CA VAL A 264 -1.38 3.91 -13.68
C VAL A 264 -0.41 4.74 -14.53
N VAL A 265 0.69 5.18 -13.95
CA VAL A 265 1.80 5.77 -14.71
C VAL A 265 2.40 4.66 -15.57
N THR A 266 1.89 4.50 -16.77
CA THR A 266 2.45 3.58 -17.75
C THR A 266 3.41 4.37 -18.64
N HIS A 267 4.67 3.94 -18.74
CA HIS A 267 5.63 4.38 -19.74
C HIS A 267 5.25 3.83 -21.15
N ARG A 268 3.98 3.79 -21.47
CA ARG A 268 3.45 3.33 -22.77
C ARG A 268 3.06 4.51 -23.63
N THR A 269 3.14 4.31 -24.94
CA THR A 269 2.73 5.33 -25.92
C THR A 269 1.29 5.80 -25.69
N PRO A 270 0.95 7.06 -25.95
CA PRO A 270 -0.38 7.62 -25.70
C PRO A 270 -1.53 6.78 -26.29
N GLU A 271 -1.33 6.17 -27.45
CA GLU A 271 -2.32 5.34 -28.14
C GLU A 271 -2.65 4.03 -27.36
N ALA A 272 -1.67 3.39 -26.72
CA ALA A 272 -1.89 2.18 -25.95
C ALA A 272 -2.60 2.45 -24.60
N ALA A 273 -2.42 3.66 -24.04
CA ALA A 273 -3.11 4.08 -22.83
C ALA A 273 -4.59 4.38 -23.11
N GLU A 274 -4.90 4.98 -24.26
CA GLU A 274 -6.26 5.30 -24.68
C GLU A 274 -7.09 4.03 -24.94
N HIS A 275 -6.53 3.04 -25.60
CA HIS A 275 -7.18 1.74 -25.80
C HIS A 275 -7.46 0.99 -24.50
N GLN A 276 -6.57 1.09 -23.50
CA GLN A 276 -6.75 0.44 -22.22
C GLN A 276 -7.84 1.12 -21.38
N LEU A 277 -7.94 2.45 -21.42
CA LEU A 277 -9.01 3.21 -20.76
C LEU A 277 -10.39 2.88 -21.37
N ILE A 278 -10.49 2.79 -22.68
CA ILE A 278 -11.73 2.41 -23.38
C ILE A 278 -12.11 0.96 -23.00
N PHE A 279 -11.17 0.04 -22.96
CA PHE A 279 -11.43 -1.34 -22.57
C PHE A 279 -11.89 -1.44 -21.11
N GLN A 280 -11.28 -0.70 -20.20
CA GLN A 280 -11.69 -0.66 -18.80
C GLN A 280 -13.09 -0.06 -18.63
N ALA A 281 -13.41 1.03 -19.33
CA ALA A 281 -14.73 1.63 -19.32
C ALA A 281 -15.81 0.68 -19.86
N LEU A 282 -15.52 -0.06 -20.91
CA LEU A 282 -16.43 -1.08 -21.46
C LEU A 282 -16.65 -2.25 -20.49
N MET A 283 -15.61 -2.71 -19.81
CA MET A 283 -15.73 -3.78 -18.81
C MET A 283 -16.52 -3.32 -17.58
N THR A 284 -16.34 -2.07 -17.14
CA THR A 284 -17.13 -1.48 -16.04
C THR A 284 -18.60 -1.38 -16.42
N LEU A 285 -18.92 -0.86 -17.60
CA LEU A 285 -20.29 -0.80 -18.12
C LEU A 285 -20.93 -2.19 -18.29
N SER A 286 -20.18 -3.17 -18.74
CA SER A 286 -20.64 -4.57 -18.85
C SER A 286 -20.96 -5.17 -17.49
N ASN A 287 -20.16 -4.89 -16.46
CA ASN A 287 -20.39 -5.34 -15.09
C ASN A 287 -21.61 -4.63 -14.46
N GLU A 288 -21.76 -3.33 -14.68
CA GLU A 288 -22.95 -2.58 -14.23
C GLU A 288 -24.22 -3.06 -14.91
N MET A 289 -24.21 -3.30 -16.21
CA MET A 289 -25.33 -3.91 -16.93
C MET A 289 -25.68 -5.30 -16.41
N SER A 290 -24.68 -6.09 -16.07
CA SER A 290 -24.89 -7.44 -15.50
C SER A 290 -25.46 -7.39 -14.09
N SER A 291 -25.13 -6.38 -13.30
CA SER A 291 -25.69 -6.17 -11.96
C SER A 291 -27.14 -5.64 -12.02
N LEU A 292 -27.40 -4.69 -12.92
CA LEU A 292 -28.76 -4.20 -13.20
C LEU A 292 -29.66 -5.31 -13.70
N ARG A 293 -29.18 -6.16 -14.62
CA ARG A 293 -29.91 -7.31 -15.11
C ARG A 293 -30.29 -8.29 -13.99
N ARG A 294 -29.37 -8.58 -13.07
CA ARG A 294 -29.65 -9.43 -11.89
C ARG A 294 -30.69 -8.82 -10.95
N LEU A 295 -30.64 -7.50 -10.76
CA LEU A 295 -31.64 -6.78 -9.96
C LEU A 295 -33.01 -6.83 -10.61
N ILE A 296 -33.10 -6.61 -11.92
CA ILE A 296 -34.37 -6.72 -12.66
C ILE A 296 -34.92 -8.17 -12.66
N GLU A 297 -34.05 -9.15 -12.87
CA GLU A 297 -34.42 -10.57 -12.80
C GLU A 297 -34.98 -10.93 -11.39
N HIS A 298 -34.35 -10.41 -10.34
CA HIS A 298 -34.82 -10.63 -8.96
C HIS A 298 -36.15 -9.93 -8.66
N GLU A 299 -36.36 -8.70 -9.13
CA GLU A 299 -37.64 -7.99 -8.99
C GLU A 299 -38.75 -8.64 -9.82
N VAL A 300 -38.44 -9.12 -11.02
CA VAL A 300 -39.40 -9.83 -11.87
C VAL A 300 -39.79 -11.19 -11.26
N GLU A 301 -38.87 -11.90 -10.59
CA GLU A 301 -39.19 -13.13 -9.83
C GLU A 301 -40.11 -12.85 -8.63
N LEU A 302 -39.88 -11.74 -7.92
CA LEU A 302 -40.75 -11.33 -6.81
C LEU A 302 -42.18 -10.97 -7.26
N ILE A 303 -42.35 -10.40 -8.45
CA ILE A 303 -43.65 -10.01 -9.01
C ILE A 303 -44.39 -11.21 -9.61
N ARG A 304 -43.74 -12.26 -10.06
CA ARG A 304 -44.32 -13.41 -10.78
C ARG A 304 -44.61 -14.65 -9.92
N GLY A 305 -44.42 -14.60 -8.62
CA GLY A 305 -44.91 -15.69 -7.74
C GLY A 305 -44.42 -17.10 -8.15
N GLY A 306 -43.10 -17.28 -8.35
CA GLY A 306 -42.50 -18.60 -8.20
C GLY A 306 -42.70 -19.64 -9.32
N GLN A 307 -42.71 -19.28 -10.59
CA GLN A 307 -42.54 -20.29 -11.66
C GLN A 307 -41.26 -20.08 -12.45
N PRO A 308 -40.43 -21.12 -12.67
CA PRO A 308 -39.18 -20.97 -13.40
C PRO A 308 -39.41 -20.81 -14.91
N VAL A 309 -39.02 -19.67 -15.46
CA VAL A 309 -39.00 -19.45 -16.91
C VAL A 309 -37.66 -19.93 -17.47
N GLN A 310 -37.70 -20.96 -18.29
CA GLN A 310 -36.58 -21.38 -19.12
C GLN A 310 -36.21 -20.25 -20.10
N SER A 311 -35.14 -19.54 -19.83
CA SER A 311 -34.65 -18.45 -20.69
C SER A 311 -33.83 -18.99 -21.86
N GLY A 312 -34.47 -19.06 -23.04
CA GLY A 312 -33.82 -19.38 -24.33
C GLY A 312 -32.88 -18.33 -24.89
N LEU A 313 -32.41 -17.36 -24.08
CA LEU A 313 -31.53 -16.25 -24.49
C LEU A 313 -30.04 -16.45 -24.16
N ALA A 314 -29.70 -17.48 -23.38
CA ALA A 314 -28.29 -17.75 -23.03
C ALA A 314 -27.49 -18.43 -24.14
N GLN A 315 -28.13 -18.86 -25.23
CA GLN A 315 -27.47 -19.55 -26.35
C GLN A 315 -27.01 -18.63 -27.51
N GLN A 316 -27.29 -17.32 -27.46
CA GLN A 316 -26.98 -16.41 -28.56
C GLN A 316 -25.68 -15.60 -28.40
N PHE A 317 -24.97 -15.70 -27.28
CA PHE A 317 -23.71 -14.98 -27.06
C PHE A 317 -22.55 -15.91 -26.71
N GLY A 318 -22.41 -16.99 -27.49
CA GLY A 318 -21.16 -17.75 -27.55
C GLY A 318 -20.12 -16.97 -28.35
N SER A 319 -18.95 -16.68 -27.75
CA SER A 319 -17.77 -16.07 -28.36
C SER A 319 -18.02 -14.78 -29.15
N VAL A 320 -18.10 -13.64 -28.46
CA VAL A 320 -18.14 -12.32 -29.12
C VAL A 320 -16.75 -12.00 -29.65
N ASN A 321 -16.56 -12.12 -30.97
CA ASN A 321 -15.37 -11.61 -31.64
C ASN A 321 -15.40 -10.09 -31.65
N LEU A 322 -14.40 -9.44 -31.07
CA LEU A 322 -14.31 -7.98 -30.95
C LEU A 322 -14.42 -7.27 -32.31
N GLU A 323 -13.91 -7.90 -33.37
CA GLU A 323 -13.98 -7.37 -34.73
C GLU A 323 -15.41 -7.38 -35.30
N GLU A 324 -16.24 -8.34 -34.95
CA GLU A 324 -17.64 -8.42 -35.36
C GLU A 324 -18.50 -7.35 -34.67
N VAL A 325 -18.25 -7.09 -33.40
CA VAL A 325 -18.93 -6.03 -32.66
C VAL A 325 -18.54 -4.65 -33.17
N GLU A 326 -17.25 -4.45 -33.44
CA GLU A 326 -16.74 -3.19 -33.96
C GLU A 326 -17.30 -2.91 -35.37
N ARG A 327 -17.38 -3.94 -36.23
CA ARG A 327 -17.99 -3.85 -37.55
C ARG A 327 -19.48 -3.45 -37.45
N ALA A 328 -20.25 -4.12 -36.61
CA ALA A 328 -21.67 -3.85 -36.40
C ALA A 328 -21.92 -2.41 -35.91
N LEU A 329 -21.07 -1.89 -35.01
CA LEU A 329 -21.15 -0.50 -34.54
C LEU A 329 -20.84 0.51 -35.64
N VAL A 330 -19.88 0.24 -36.52
CA VAL A 330 -19.54 1.11 -37.65
C VAL A 330 -20.65 1.11 -38.71
N GLU A 331 -21.23 -0.06 -39.05
CA GLU A 331 -22.38 -0.20 -39.93
C GLU A 331 -23.58 0.60 -39.41
N ARG A 332 -23.93 0.39 -38.12
CA ARG A 332 -25.06 1.08 -37.51
C ARG A 332 -24.89 2.60 -37.46
N ALA A 333 -23.70 3.09 -37.16
CA ALA A 333 -23.44 4.53 -37.14
C ALA A 333 -23.50 5.17 -38.53
N LEU A 334 -23.17 4.43 -39.60
CA LEU A 334 -23.34 4.88 -40.99
C LEU A 334 -24.80 4.93 -41.38
N ASP A 335 -25.59 3.92 -41.00
CA ASP A 335 -27.02 3.88 -41.30
C ASP A 335 -27.76 5.02 -40.58
N GLU A 336 -27.49 5.25 -39.29
CA GLU A 336 -28.06 6.35 -38.51
C GLU A 336 -27.62 7.74 -38.97
N ALA A 337 -26.48 7.81 -39.67
CA ALA A 337 -25.96 9.04 -40.25
C ALA A 337 -26.34 9.25 -41.73
N ASP A 338 -27.22 8.39 -42.30
CA ASP A 338 -27.61 8.42 -43.72
C ASP A 338 -26.40 8.41 -44.67
N GLY A 339 -25.38 7.64 -44.37
CA GLY A 339 -24.15 7.57 -45.16
C GLY A 339 -23.18 8.74 -44.97
N ASN A 340 -23.50 9.73 -44.13
CA ASN A 340 -22.61 10.86 -43.87
C ASN A 340 -21.46 10.45 -42.91
N ARG A 341 -20.30 10.18 -43.50
CA ARG A 341 -19.10 9.68 -42.81
C ARG A 341 -18.59 10.63 -41.72
N LYS A 342 -18.72 11.94 -41.92
CA LYS A 342 -18.33 12.96 -40.94
C LYS A 342 -19.24 12.95 -39.71
N LYS A 343 -20.56 12.73 -39.91
CA LYS A 343 -21.54 12.59 -38.84
C LYS A 343 -21.35 11.28 -38.12
N ALA A 344 -21.14 10.17 -38.84
CA ALA A 344 -20.87 8.85 -38.28
C ALA A 344 -19.59 8.82 -37.43
N ALA A 345 -18.50 9.46 -37.88
CA ALA A 345 -17.26 9.59 -37.09
C ALA A 345 -17.48 10.32 -35.78
N ARG A 346 -18.27 11.38 -35.76
CA ARG A 346 -18.65 12.13 -34.55
C ARG A 346 -19.51 11.27 -33.60
N MET A 347 -20.46 10.50 -34.14
CA MET A 347 -21.31 9.60 -33.32
C MET A 347 -20.49 8.48 -32.66
N LEU A 348 -19.46 7.98 -33.35
CA LEU A 348 -18.54 6.98 -32.84
C LEU A 348 -17.40 7.54 -31.96
N GLY A 349 -17.29 8.88 -31.85
CA GLY A 349 -16.22 9.52 -31.08
C GLY A 349 -14.82 9.34 -31.67
N ILE A 350 -14.69 9.02 -32.99
CA ILE A 350 -13.41 8.77 -33.66
C ILE A 350 -13.13 9.81 -34.75
N GLY A 351 -11.85 9.98 -35.09
CA GLY A 351 -11.45 10.86 -36.20
C GLY A 351 -11.91 10.34 -37.56
N GLU A 352 -12.21 11.24 -38.52
CA GLU A 352 -12.64 10.87 -39.90
C GLU A 352 -11.65 9.89 -40.56
N ARG A 353 -10.33 10.11 -40.40
CA ARG A 353 -9.28 9.23 -40.92
C ARG A 353 -9.35 7.81 -40.34
N THR A 354 -9.66 7.70 -39.06
CA THR A 354 -9.80 6.41 -38.35
C THR A 354 -11.04 5.67 -38.88
N LEU A 355 -12.15 6.39 -39.10
CA LEU A 355 -13.35 5.78 -39.70
C LEU A 355 -13.06 5.28 -41.10
N TYR A 356 -12.39 6.05 -41.97
CA TYR A 356 -12.02 5.61 -43.32
C TYR A 356 -11.19 4.32 -43.31
N ARG A 357 -10.18 4.22 -42.44
CA ARG A 357 -9.37 3.02 -42.31
C ARG A 357 -10.18 1.80 -41.83
N LYS A 358 -11.18 2.02 -40.98
CA LYS A 358 -12.08 0.94 -40.49
C LYS A 358 -13.07 0.50 -41.59
N LEU A 359 -13.60 1.42 -42.36
CA LEU A 359 -14.46 1.13 -43.53
C LEU A 359 -13.72 0.29 -44.56
N GLU A 360 -12.46 0.62 -44.83
CA GLU A 360 -11.60 -0.13 -45.76
C GLU A 360 -11.29 -1.53 -45.20
N LYS A 361 -10.97 -1.62 -43.89
CA LYS A 361 -10.69 -2.91 -43.19
C LYS A 361 -11.90 -3.86 -43.21
N TYR A 362 -13.12 -3.33 -43.08
CA TYR A 362 -14.35 -4.14 -43.02
C TYR A 362 -15.11 -4.26 -44.32
N GLY A 363 -14.60 -3.65 -45.40
CA GLY A 363 -15.22 -3.72 -46.75
C GLY A 363 -16.56 -2.97 -46.84
N LEU A 364 -16.79 -1.98 -45.99
CA LEU A 364 -17.99 -1.19 -45.94
C LEU A 364 -17.79 0.05 -46.85
N LYS A 365 -18.73 0.27 -47.79
CA LYS A 365 -18.63 1.37 -48.76
C LYS A 365 -19.35 2.64 -48.29
#